data_6bb78a8fd13075dc552825fe0a3aa413
#
_entry.id   6bb78a8fd13075dc552825fe0a3aa413
#
_cell.length_a   1.000
_cell.length_b   1.000
_cell.length_c   1.000
_cell.angle_alpha   90.00
_cell.angle_beta   90.00
_cell.angle_gamma   90.00
#
_symmetry.space_group_name_H-M   'P 1'
#
loop_
_entity.id
_entity.type
_entity.pdbx_description
1 polymer ?
#
loop_
_entity_poly.entity_id
_entity_poly.type
_entity_poly.pdbx_seq_one_letter_code
_entity_poly.pdbx_strand_id
1 'polypeptide(L)'
;MSDNTTLPPDEVEYDRVMPIDLNQEMQNSYIDYAMSVIVGRALPEVRDGMKPVQRRILYAMFDSGFLHNRSYVKSARSVAETMGHYHPHGDSAIYDTLVRMAQPWTMRYPLVDGQGNFGSAGNDPAAAMRYTEARLTSLAEEMLRDIREDVVDFQPNYDGKTNEPVVLPSRVPQLLMNGSNGIAVGMATNIPPHNLGEVAEAIYWCLDNPDADEESTLAAVMERIKGPDFPTAGLIVGDQGIKDAYTTGRGSIRMRGKTSIEEEGKRTVIVITELPYQVNPDNLVSSIAQQVSDGRISGIANIEDQTSSRVGMRIVVTLKRDAVAKVVLNNLYKHSALQTSFGANMLSIVDGVPRTCLLYTSDA
;
A
#
# COMPACT_ATOMS: atom_id res chain seq x y z
N MET A 1 -85.51 6.85 -2.60
CA MET A 1 -84.77 6.23 -1.49
C MET A 1 -83.38 5.96 -1.99
N SER A 2 -82.49 6.84 -1.71
CA SER A 2 -81.08 6.78 -2.13
C SER A 2 -80.23 6.35 -0.93
N ASP A 3 -79.77 5.11 -0.96
CA ASP A 3 -78.82 4.58 0.03
C ASP A 3 -77.44 5.25 -0.16
N ASN A 4 -77.10 6.07 0.82
CA ASN A 4 -75.86 6.74 0.94
C ASN A 4 -74.91 5.87 1.82
N THR A 5 -74.20 4.90 1.22
CA THR A 5 -73.20 4.12 1.94
C THR A 5 -71.90 4.93 1.92
N THR A 6 -71.67 5.69 2.97
CA THR A 6 -70.34 6.29 3.22
C THR A 6 -69.35 5.20 3.61
N LEU A 7 -68.34 4.98 2.78
CA LEU A 7 -67.18 4.19 3.13
C LEU A 7 -66.44 4.85 4.32
N PRO A 8 -65.93 4.07 5.26
CA PRO A 8 -65.13 4.61 6.36
C PRO A 8 -63.84 5.25 5.83
N PRO A 9 -63.31 6.29 6.49
CA PRO A 9 -62.07 6.91 6.09
C PRO A 9 -60.93 5.87 6.19
N ASP A 10 -60.11 5.80 5.15
CA ASP A 10 -58.88 5.00 5.12
C ASP A 10 -58.12 5.18 6.43
N GLU A 11 -57.92 4.10 7.19
CA GLU A 11 -56.99 4.07 8.28
C GLU A 11 -55.58 4.35 7.65
N VAL A 12 -55.11 5.55 7.86
CA VAL A 12 -53.73 5.90 7.60
C VAL A 12 -52.91 5.00 8.53
N GLU A 13 -52.27 3.99 7.97
CA GLU A 13 -51.33 3.14 8.65
C GLU A 13 -50.19 4.03 9.17
N TYR A 14 -50.31 4.50 10.41
CA TYR A 14 -49.21 5.24 11.04
C TYR A 14 -48.02 4.31 11.12
N ASP A 15 -46.90 4.71 10.51
CA ASP A 15 -45.61 4.06 10.64
C ASP A 15 -45.42 3.62 12.09
N ARG A 16 -45.28 2.34 12.31
CA ARG A 16 -45.16 1.71 13.62
C ARG A 16 -43.88 2.14 14.27
N VAL A 17 -43.88 3.25 14.99
CA VAL A 17 -42.72 3.75 15.74
C VAL A 17 -42.37 2.71 16.81
N MET A 18 -41.25 2.03 16.60
CA MET A 18 -40.67 1.11 17.58
C MET A 18 -39.63 1.86 18.42
N PRO A 19 -39.74 1.86 19.76
CA PRO A 19 -38.74 2.44 20.63
C PRO A 19 -37.45 1.60 20.52
N ILE A 20 -36.31 2.25 20.19
CA ILE A 20 -34.98 1.64 20.15
C ILE A 20 -34.14 2.24 21.26
N ASP A 21 -33.46 1.40 22.04
CA ASP A 21 -32.47 1.87 23.02
C ASP A 21 -31.29 2.50 22.27
N LEU A 22 -31.03 3.77 22.56
CA LEU A 22 -29.96 4.54 21.91
C LEU A 22 -28.58 3.87 22.07
N ASN A 23 -28.33 3.29 23.26
CA ASN A 23 -27.03 2.61 23.49
C ASN A 23 -26.88 1.36 22.61
N GLN A 24 -27.98 0.59 22.49
CA GLN A 24 -27.99 -0.62 21.65
C GLN A 24 -27.82 -0.27 20.17
N GLU A 25 -28.51 0.77 19.69
CA GLU A 25 -28.42 1.24 18.32
C GLU A 25 -27.02 1.76 18.01
N MET A 26 -26.41 2.55 18.89
CA MET A 26 -25.04 3.04 18.73
C MET A 26 -24.02 1.88 18.72
N GLN A 27 -24.19 0.89 19.58
CA GLN A 27 -23.31 -0.28 19.61
C GLN A 27 -23.39 -1.07 18.30
N ASN A 28 -24.60 -1.37 17.83
CA ASN A 28 -24.81 -2.11 16.58
C ASN A 28 -24.24 -1.34 15.39
N SER A 29 -24.60 -0.06 15.24
CA SER A 29 -24.10 0.80 14.15
C SER A 29 -22.59 0.95 14.17
N TYR A 30 -21.96 1.03 15.36
CA TYR A 30 -20.49 1.12 15.46
C TYR A 30 -19.82 -0.20 15.08
N ILE A 31 -20.39 -1.34 15.47
CA ILE A 31 -19.89 -2.67 15.09
C ILE A 31 -19.99 -2.85 13.57
N ASP A 32 -21.14 -2.52 12.97
CA ASP A 32 -21.35 -2.62 11.53
C ASP A 32 -20.37 -1.72 10.75
N TYR A 33 -20.18 -0.49 11.22
CA TYR A 33 -19.18 0.41 10.65
C TYR A 33 -17.76 -0.15 10.79
N ALA A 34 -17.38 -0.63 11.97
CA ALA A 34 -16.06 -1.21 12.22
C ALA A 34 -15.81 -2.42 11.31
N MET A 35 -16.75 -3.34 11.19
CA MET A 35 -16.66 -4.50 10.29
C MET A 35 -16.53 -4.08 8.83
N SER A 36 -17.34 -3.11 8.39
CA SER A 36 -17.23 -2.57 7.02
C SER A 36 -15.85 -1.96 6.74
N VAL A 37 -15.26 -1.25 7.70
CA VAL A 37 -13.91 -0.67 7.52
C VAL A 37 -12.83 -1.73 7.57
N ILE A 38 -12.93 -2.73 8.46
CA ILE A 38 -11.93 -3.78 8.64
C ILE A 38 -11.88 -4.68 7.40
N VAL A 39 -13.00 -5.31 7.05
CA VAL A 39 -13.06 -6.31 5.97
C VAL A 39 -13.25 -5.65 4.60
N GLY A 40 -14.10 -4.62 4.52
CA GLY A 40 -14.51 -3.99 3.27
C GLY A 40 -13.60 -2.87 2.75
N ARG A 41 -12.56 -2.45 3.49
CA ARG A 41 -11.77 -1.27 3.08
C ARG A 41 -10.28 -1.35 3.36
N ALA A 42 -9.87 -1.60 4.62
CA ALA A 42 -8.52 -1.26 5.08
C ALA A 42 -7.53 -2.41 5.02
N LEU A 43 -7.98 -3.65 5.23
CA LEU A 43 -7.11 -4.81 5.28
C LEU A 43 -7.08 -5.55 3.94
N PRO A 44 -5.91 -6.12 3.56
CA PRO A 44 -5.78 -6.95 2.37
C PRO A 44 -6.30 -8.37 2.64
N GLU A 45 -6.84 -9.02 1.63
CA GLU A 45 -7.11 -10.46 1.60
C GLU A 45 -5.77 -11.21 1.47
N VAL A 46 -5.57 -12.28 2.23
CA VAL A 46 -4.30 -13.03 2.23
C VAL A 46 -3.99 -13.66 0.88
N ARG A 47 -5.00 -14.23 0.20
CA ARG A 47 -4.85 -14.99 -1.04
C ARG A 47 -4.41 -14.17 -2.25
N ASP A 48 -4.91 -12.93 -2.39
CA ASP A 48 -4.57 -12.06 -3.53
C ASP A 48 -3.83 -10.77 -3.14
N GLY A 49 -3.62 -10.54 -1.83
CA GLY A 49 -2.94 -9.36 -1.32
C GLY A 49 -3.65 -8.03 -1.58
N MET A 50 -4.91 -8.06 -2.04
CA MET A 50 -5.64 -6.87 -2.47
C MET A 50 -6.64 -6.38 -1.45
N LYS A 51 -6.74 -5.06 -1.35
CA LYS A 51 -7.91 -4.41 -0.76
C LYS A 51 -9.06 -4.41 -1.76
N PRO A 52 -10.33 -4.35 -1.32
CA PRO A 52 -11.48 -4.38 -2.23
C PRO A 52 -11.41 -3.36 -3.36
N VAL A 53 -11.01 -2.11 -3.09
CA VAL A 53 -10.89 -1.08 -4.12
C VAL A 53 -9.82 -1.41 -5.16
N GLN A 54 -8.68 -1.98 -4.75
CA GLN A 54 -7.60 -2.38 -5.66
C GLN A 54 -8.05 -3.54 -6.57
N ARG A 55 -8.67 -4.57 -5.97
CA ARG A 55 -9.22 -5.72 -6.71
C ARG A 55 -10.24 -5.26 -7.75
N ARG A 56 -11.14 -4.37 -7.38
CA ARG A 56 -12.18 -3.82 -8.28
C ARG A 56 -11.59 -2.99 -9.42
N ILE A 57 -10.54 -2.21 -9.17
CA ILE A 57 -9.84 -1.45 -10.23
C ILE A 57 -9.19 -2.42 -11.22
N LEU A 58 -8.43 -3.41 -10.74
CA LEU A 58 -7.75 -4.37 -11.63
C LEU A 58 -8.76 -5.18 -12.42
N TYR A 59 -9.84 -5.65 -11.78
CA TYR A 59 -10.88 -6.40 -12.46
C TYR A 59 -11.63 -5.55 -13.51
N ALA A 60 -12.02 -4.31 -13.17
CA ALA A 60 -12.67 -3.39 -14.11
C ALA A 60 -11.79 -3.09 -15.33
N MET A 61 -10.49 -2.88 -15.12
CA MET A 61 -9.54 -2.64 -16.22
C MET A 61 -9.39 -3.89 -17.10
N PHE A 62 -9.33 -5.07 -16.50
CA PHE A 62 -9.23 -6.35 -17.23
C PHE A 62 -10.50 -6.63 -18.03
N ASP A 63 -11.67 -6.51 -17.41
CA ASP A 63 -12.97 -6.74 -18.06
C ASP A 63 -13.23 -5.77 -19.20
N SER A 64 -12.79 -4.52 -19.07
CA SER A 64 -12.83 -3.50 -20.12
C SER A 64 -11.74 -3.65 -21.19
N GLY A 65 -10.84 -4.62 -21.06
CA GLY A 65 -9.79 -4.89 -22.04
C GLY A 65 -8.64 -3.88 -22.05
N PHE A 66 -8.36 -3.18 -20.91
CA PHE A 66 -7.25 -2.23 -20.78
C PHE A 66 -5.94 -2.96 -20.43
N LEU A 67 -5.54 -3.86 -21.31
CA LEU A 67 -4.45 -4.83 -21.12
C LEU A 67 -3.09 -4.24 -21.48
N HIS A 68 -2.00 -4.87 -20.97
CA HIS A 68 -0.61 -4.42 -21.16
C HIS A 68 -0.20 -4.28 -22.63
N ASN A 69 -0.75 -5.09 -23.50
CA ASN A 69 -0.46 -5.11 -24.94
C ASN A 69 -1.45 -4.27 -25.77
N ARG A 70 -2.31 -3.49 -25.14
CA ARG A 70 -3.25 -2.55 -25.77
C ARG A 70 -2.81 -1.12 -25.58
N SER A 71 -3.45 -0.21 -26.33
CA SER A 71 -3.21 1.22 -26.17
C SER A 71 -3.61 1.71 -24.78
N TYR A 72 -2.90 2.71 -24.27
CA TYR A 72 -3.31 3.40 -23.06
C TYR A 72 -4.69 4.03 -23.21
N VAL A 73 -5.43 4.07 -22.12
CA VAL A 73 -6.73 4.75 -22.04
C VAL A 73 -6.68 5.85 -20.99
N LYS A 74 -7.50 6.89 -21.12
CA LYS A 74 -7.58 7.94 -20.08
C LYS A 74 -7.92 7.32 -18.74
N SER A 75 -7.20 7.69 -17.69
CA SER A 75 -7.41 7.18 -16.32
C SER A 75 -8.85 7.42 -15.86
N ALA A 76 -9.48 8.51 -16.31
CA ALA A 76 -10.89 8.79 -16.07
C ALA A 76 -11.82 7.66 -16.53
N ARG A 77 -11.47 6.94 -17.62
CA ARG A 77 -12.25 5.81 -18.10
C ARG A 77 -12.15 4.61 -17.15
N SER A 78 -10.94 4.27 -16.70
CA SER A 78 -10.74 3.20 -15.70
C SER A 78 -11.47 3.51 -14.40
N VAL A 79 -11.45 4.77 -13.95
CA VAL A 79 -12.19 5.22 -12.76
C VAL A 79 -13.69 5.10 -12.95
N ALA A 80 -14.23 5.53 -14.11
CA ALA A 80 -15.65 5.46 -14.41
C ALA A 80 -16.18 4.03 -14.46
N GLU A 81 -15.46 3.11 -15.12
CA GLU A 81 -15.81 1.68 -15.15
C GLU A 81 -15.82 1.06 -13.75
N THR A 82 -14.80 1.36 -12.95
CA THR A 82 -14.72 0.87 -11.56
C THR A 82 -15.87 1.41 -10.71
N MET A 83 -16.13 2.71 -10.78
CA MET A 83 -17.18 3.37 -9.97
C MET A 83 -18.58 2.92 -10.39
N GLY A 84 -18.82 2.83 -11.69
CA GLY A 84 -20.14 2.53 -12.24
C GLY A 84 -20.57 1.08 -12.00
N HIS A 85 -19.64 0.14 -12.02
CA HIS A 85 -19.98 -1.28 -11.96
C HIS A 85 -19.65 -1.97 -10.62
N TYR A 86 -18.61 -1.51 -9.90
CA TYR A 86 -18.07 -2.30 -8.80
C TYR A 86 -17.88 -1.53 -7.49
N HIS A 87 -17.56 -0.23 -7.52
CA HIS A 87 -17.15 0.50 -6.32
C HIS A 87 -17.94 1.80 -6.14
N PRO A 88 -19.09 1.80 -5.40
CA PRO A 88 -19.99 2.94 -5.27
C PRO A 88 -19.48 4.00 -4.29
N HIS A 89 -18.27 4.53 -4.55
CA HIS A 89 -17.61 5.56 -3.74
C HIS A 89 -17.06 6.68 -4.64
N GLY A 90 -16.55 7.75 -4.04
CA GLY A 90 -16.04 8.90 -4.77
C GLY A 90 -14.91 8.55 -5.76
N ASP A 91 -14.94 9.17 -6.92
CA ASP A 91 -13.99 9.01 -8.01
C ASP A 91 -12.54 9.33 -7.60
N SER A 92 -12.35 10.31 -6.70
CA SER A 92 -11.04 10.68 -6.17
C SER A 92 -10.36 9.54 -5.43
N ALA A 93 -11.07 8.79 -4.58
CA ALA A 93 -10.52 7.66 -3.85
C ALA A 93 -10.09 6.52 -4.79
N ILE A 94 -10.87 6.27 -5.85
CA ILE A 94 -10.54 5.28 -6.88
C ILE A 94 -9.30 5.74 -7.67
N TYR A 95 -9.28 7.01 -8.09
CA TYR A 95 -8.15 7.56 -8.83
C TYR A 95 -6.86 7.57 -8.02
N ASP A 96 -6.89 8.00 -6.76
CA ASP A 96 -5.73 7.99 -5.86
C ASP A 96 -5.17 6.57 -5.68
N THR A 97 -6.05 5.57 -5.61
CA THR A 97 -5.62 4.16 -5.54
C THR A 97 -4.97 3.70 -6.84
N LEU A 98 -5.58 4.02 -7.99
CA LEU A 98 -4.99 3.73 -9.30
C LEU A 98 -3.62 4.37 -9.46
N VAL A 99 -3.48 5.63 -9.07
CA VAL A 99 -2.20 6.37 -9.08
C VAL A 99 -1.15 5.67 -8.25
N ARG A 100 -1.48 5.26 -7.02
CA ARG A 100 -0.54 4.54 -6.14
C ARG A 100 -0.07 3.21 -6.74
N MET A 101 -0.97 2.48 -7.43
CA MET A 101 -0.61 1.23 -8.11
C MET A 101 0.30 1.42 -9.33
N ALA A 102 0.45 2.66 -9.84
CA ALA A 102 1.35 3.01 -10.93
C ALA A 102 2.69 3.61 -10.45
N GLN A 103 2.83 3.98 -9.17
CA GLN A 103 4.00 4.68 -8.65
C GLN A 103 5.12 3.72 -8.25
N PRO A 104 6.32 3.78 -8.89
CA PRO A 104 7.42 2.85 -8.61
C PRO A 104 8.12 3.10 -7.26
N TRP A 105 7.86 4.24 -6.60
CA TRP A 105 8.34 4.51 -5.23
C TRP A 105 7.35 4.06 -4.16
N THR A 106 6.12 3.72 -4.54
CA THR A 106 5.06 3.22 -3.65
C THR A 106 4.97 1.70 -3.72
N MET A 107 5.00 1.14 -4.93
CA MET A 107 4.91 -0.29 -5.17
C MET A 107 6.25 -0.85 -5.66
N ARG A 108 6.71 -1.94 -5.04
CA ARG A 108 7.93 -2.64 -5.48
C ARG A 108 7.77 -3.17 -6.90
N TYR A 109 6.58 -3.65 -7.22
CA TYR A 109 6.18 -4.13 -8.55
C TYR A 109 4.85 -3.47 -8.95
N PRO A 110 4.86 -2.37 -9.71
CA PRO A 110 3.65 -1.68 -10.13
C PRO A 110 2.67 -2.59 -10.88
N LEU A 111 1.39 -2.44 -10.59
CA LEU A 111 0.31 -3.21 -11.23
C LEU A 111 -0.38 -2.41 -12.34
N VAL A 112 -0.23 -1.11 -12.34
CA VAL A 112 -0.74 -0.20 -13.36
C VAL A 112 0.43 0.41 -14.11
N ASP A 113 0.39 0.36 -15.43
CA ASP A 113 1.31 1.05 -16.33
C ASP A 113 0.70 2.40 -16.68
N GLY A 114 1.31 3.46 -16.16
CA GLY A 114 0.82 4.83 -16.28
C GLY A 114 1.60 5.66 -17.29
N GLN A 115 0.89 6.47 -18.08
CA GLN A 115 1.48 7.45 -18.98
C GLN A 115 1.03 8.86 -18.62
N GLY A 116 1.99 9.76 -18.43
CA GLY A 116 1.75 11.12 -17.98
C GLY A 116 2.32 11.40 -16.60
N ASN A 117 1.80 12.42 -15.92
CA ASN A 117 2.25 12.81 -14.59
C ASN A 117 1.45 12.08 -13.50
N PHE A 118 2.06 11.06 -12.89
CA PHE A 118 1.52 10.32 -11.74
C PHE A 118 2.10 10.80 -10.39
N GLY A 119 2.62 12.04 -10.35
CA GLY A 119 3.21 12.63 -9.16
C GLY A 119 4.72 12.36 -9.04
N SER A 120 5.27 12.71 -7.89
CA SER A 120 6.66 12.43 -7.52
C SER A 120 6.73 11.73 -6.16
N ALA A 121 7.90 11.25 -5.76
CA ALA A 121 8.14 10.79 -4.39
C ALA A 121 8.12 11.95 -3.37
N GLY A 122 8.20 13.19 -3.85
CA GLY A 122 8.07 14.42 -3.08
C GLY A 122 6.62 14.90 -2.95
N ASN A 123 6.42 16.20 -3.01
CA ASN A 123 5.13 16.84 -2.78
C ASN A 123 4.31 17.08 -4.07
N ASP A 124 4.83 16.73 -5.26
CA ASP A 124 4.09 16.93 -6.49
C ASP A 124 2.94 15.92 -6.60
N PRO A 125 1.68 16.38 -6.69
CA PRO A 125 0.54 15.50 -6.88
C PRO A 125 0.48 14.96 -8.31
N ALA A 126 -0.25 13.86 -8.50
CA ALA A 126 -0.59 13.41 -9.84
C ALA A 126 -1.48 14.44 -10.56
N ALA A 127 -1.34 14.52 -11.86
CA ALA A 127 -2.24 15.31 -12.69
C ALA A 127 -3.67 14.76 -12.63
N ALA A 128 -4.68 15.57 -12.91
CA ALA A 128 -6.06 15.12 -12.92
C ALA A 128 -6.27 13.95 -13.92
N MET A 129 -7.18 13.02 -13.58
CA MET A 129 -7.42 11.76 -14.30
C MET A 129 -7.79 11.96 -15.80
N ARG A 130 -8.22 13.15 -16.21
CA ARG A 130 -8.49 13.48 -17.62
C ARG A 130 -7.21 13.66 -18.44
N TYR A 131 -6.06 13.90 -17.81
CA TYR A 131 -4.78 14.09 -18.48
C TYR A 131 -3.92 12.82 -18.49
N THR A 132 -3.94 12.04 -17.43
CA THR A 132 -3.18 10.80 -17.32
C THR A 132 -3.84 9.66 -18.09
N GLU A 133 -3.04 8.69 -18.49
CA GLU A 133 -3.48 7.47 -19.17
C GLU A 133 -2.94 6.26 -18.44
N ALA A 134 -3.67 5.14 -18.48
CA ALA A 134 -3.32 3.94 -17.76
C ALA A 134 -3.73 2.68 -18.52
N ARG A 135 -3.04 1.57 -18.22
CA ARG A 135 -3.38 0.20 -18.61
C ARG A 135 -2.82 -0.76 -17.55
N LEU A 136 -3.20 -2.02 -17.60
CA LEU A 136 -2.61 -3.04 -16.73
C LEU A 136 -1.15 -3.29 -17.11
N THR A 137 -0.33 -3.67 -16.11
CA THR A 137 0.98 -4.29 -16.39
C THR A 137 0.80 -5.77 -16.72
N SER A 138 1.81 -6.38 -17.34
CA SER A 138 1.81 -7.85 -17.57
C SER A 138 1.72 -8.63 -16.27
N LEU A 139 2.31 -8.13 -15.20
CA LEU A 139 2.26 -8.75 -13.88
C LEU A 139 0.83 -8.73 -13.29
N ALA A 140 0.10 -7.61 -13.45
CA ALA A 140 -1.29 -7.54 -13.03
C ALA A 140 -2.19 -8.51 -13.79
N GLU A 141 -1.89 -8.76 -15.06
CA GLU A 141 -2.62 -9.77 -15.85
C GLU A 141 -2.39 -11.19 -15.35
N GLU A 142 -1.21 -11.52 -14.81
CA GLU A 142 -0.97 -12.83 -14.18
C GLU A 142 -1.80 -13.04 -12.91
N MET A 143 -2.21 -11.96 -12.23
CA MET A 143 -3.16 -12.04 -11.11
C MET A 143 -4.59 -12.34 -11.55
N LEU A 144 -4.92 -12.07 -12.82
CA LEU A 144 -6.27 -12.17 -13.40
C LEU A 144 -6.39 -13.30 -14.44
N ARG A 145 -5.30 -13.98 -14.76
CA ARG A 145 -5.17 -14.86 -15.93
C ARG A 145 -6.27 -15.92 -16.02
N ASP A 146 -6.57 -16.58 -14.91
CA ASP A 146 -7.53 -17.69 -14.88
C ASP A 146 -8.92 -17.26 -14.36
N ILE A 147 -9.21 -15.95 -14.30
CA ILE A 147 -10.45 -15.40 -13.73
C ILE A 147 -11.73 -15.92 -14.40
N ARG A 148 -11.64 -16.44 -15.64
CA ARG A 148 -12.76 -16.96 -16.42
C ARG A 148 -12.87 -18.49 -16.39
N GLU A 149 -11.98 -19.17 -15.66
CA GLU A 149 -11.87 -20.63 -15.62
C GLU A 149 -12.58 -21.25 -14.40
N ASP A 150 -13.48 -20.49 -13.75
CA ASP A 150 -14.27 -20.94 -12.57
C ASP A 150 -13.38 -21.40 -11.39
N VAL A 151 -12.26 -20.73 -11.19
CA VAL A 151 -11.29 -21.05 -10.12
C VAL A 151 -11.47 -20.20 -8.87
N VAL A 152 -12.30 -19.15 -8.94
CA VAL A 152 -12.63 -18.26 -7.82
C VAL A 152 -14.11 -17.94 -7.80
N ASP A 153 -14.65 -17.69 -6.60
CA ASP A 153 -16.04 -17.34 -6.41
C ASP A 153 -16.33 -15.91 -6.87
N PHE A 154 -17.53 -15.71 -7.40
CA PHE A 154 -18.11 -14.43 -7.76
C PHE A 154 -19.30 -14.11 -6.89
N GLN A 155 -19.48 -12.85 -6.57
CA GLN A 155 -20.64 -12.32 -5.84
C GLN A 155 -21.31 -11.20 -6.62
N PRO A 156 -22.63 -10.96 -6.40
CA PRO A 156 -23.28 -9.77 -6.95
C PRO A 156 -22.56 -8.49 -6.52
N ASN A 157 -22.47 -7.54 -7.45
CA ASN A 157 -21.99 -6.19 -7.13
C ASN A 157 -23.01 -5.44 -6.24
N TYR A 158 -22.70 -4.18 -5.90
CA TYR A 158 -23.52 -3.36 -4.97
C TYR A 158 -24.98 -3.15 -5.41
N ASP A 159 -25.32 -3.22 -6.71
CA ASP A 159 -26.69 -3.05 -7.23
C ASP A 159 -27.31 -4.34 -7.81
N GLY A 160 -26.59 -5.46 -7.72
CA GLY A 160 -27.03 -6.79 -8.16
C GLY A 160 -27.13 -6.98 -9.68
N LYS A 161 -26.62 -6.03 -10.50
CA LYS A 161 -26.73 -6.10 -11.95
C LYS A 161 -25.58 -6.83 -12.62
N THR A 162 -24.43 -6.90 -11.98
CA THR A 162 -23.25 -7.62 -12.46
C THR A 162 -22.58 -8.36 -11.32
N ASN A 163 -21.63 -9.20 -11.62
CA ASN A 163 -20.86 -9.94 -10.61
C ASN A 163 -19.42 -9.42 -10.54
N GLU A 164 -18.85 -9.45 -9.34
CA GLU A 164 -17.45 -9.15 -9.07
C GLU A 164 -16.76 -10.36 -8.41
N PRO A 165 -15.46 -10.57 -8.63
CA PRO A 165 -14.75 -11.66 -7.99
C PRO A 165 -14.57 -11.37 -6.49
N VAL A 166 -14.76 -12.39 -5.66
CA VAL A 166 -14.49 -12.30 -4.21
C VAL A 166 -13.00 -12.15 -3.95
N VAL A 167 -12.18 -12.84 -4.76
CA VAL A 167 -10.72 -12.83 -4.72
C VAL A 167 -10.18 -13.00 -6.14
N LEU A 168 -8.98 -12.50 -6.44
CA LEU A 168 -8.33 -12.76 -7.71
C LEU A 168 -7.61 -14.12 -7.69
N PRO A 169 -7.56 -14.85 -8.82
CA PRO A 169 -6.84 -16.12 -8.93
C PRO A 169 -5.33 -15.90 -9.07
N SER A 170 -4.76 -15.13 -8.16
CA SER A 170 -3.41 -14.61 -8.25
C SER A 170 -2.37 -15.72 -8.40
N ARG A 171 -1.59 -15.68 -9.49
CA ARG A 171 -0.45 -16.58 -9.72
C ARG A 171 0.85 -16.04 -9.12
N VAL A 172 0.79 -14.88 -8.46
CA VAL A 172 1.93 -14.24 -7.83
C VAL A 172 1.62 -13.93 -6.37
N PRO A 173 2.58 -14.04 -5.47
CA PRO A 173 2.41 -13.81 -4.04
C PRO A 173 2.33 -12.30 -3.74
N GLN A 174 1.24 -11.67 -4.18
CA GLN A 174 1.08 -10.20 -4.18
C GLN A 174 1.21 -9.59 -2.78
N LEU A 175 0.69 -10.27 -1.74
CA LEU A 175 0.76 -9.78 -0.37
C LEU A 175 2.19 -9.56 0.11
N LEU A 176 3.09 -10.51 -0.14
CA LEU A 176 4.51 -10.40 0.20
C LEU A 176 5.28 -9.56 -0.81
N MET A 177 4.95 -9.69 -2.10
CA MET A 177 5.65 -9.02 -3.19
C MET A 177 5.58 -7.49 -3.10
N ASN A 178 4.39 -6.93 -2.86
CA ASN A 178 4.18 -5.48 -2.76
C ASN A 178 3.88 -4.99 -1.34
N GLY A 179 3.59 -5.91 -0.42
CA GLY A 179 3.13 -5.54 0.91
C GLY A 179 1.76 -4.86 0.91
N SER A 180 1.36 -4.37 2.05
CA SER A 180 0.13 -3.58 2.22
C SER A 180 0.23 -2.69 3.44
N ASN A 181 -0.38 -1.51 3.40
CA ASN A 181 -0.57 -0.67 4.58
C ASN A 181 -2.02 -0.22 4.68
N GLY A 182 -2.56 -0.14 5.88
CA GLY A 182 -3.93 0.29 6.09
C GLY A 182 -4.27 0.48 7.56
N ILE A 183 -5.18 1.42 7.81
CA ILE A 183 -5.64 1.74 9.16
C ILE A 183 -7.13 1.43 9.21
N ALA A 184 -7.50 0.49 10.06
CA ALA A 184 -8.88 0.10 10.34
C ALA A 184 -9.31 0.57 11.74
N VAL A 185 -10.52 0.21 12.15
CA VAL A 185 -11.00 0.49 13.50
C VAL A 185 -10.35 -0.49 14.47
N GLY A 186 -9.58 0.03 15.42
CA GLY A 186 -8.92 -0.78 16.46
C GLY A 186 -7.70 -1.59 16.00
N MET A 187 -7.36 -1.58 14.71
CA MET A 187 -6.23 -2.33 14.16
C MET A 187 -5.64 -1.66 12.91
N ALA A 188 -4.40 -2.03 12.59
CA ALA A 188 -3.72 -1.54 11.40
C ALA A 188 -2.87 -2.64 10.78
N THR A 189 -2.69 -2.61 9.47
CA THR A 189 -1.75 -3.48 8.76
C THR A 189 -0.59 -2.65 8.21
N ASN A 190 0.62 -3.21 8.23
CA ASN A 190 1.80 -2.62 7.60
C ASN A 190 2.78 -3.74 7.21
N ILE A 191 2.51 -4.37 6.08
CA ILE A 191 3.27 -5.50 5.55
C ILE A 191 4.33 -4.95 4.60
N PRO A 192 5.63 -5.22 4.81
CA PRO A 192 6.69 -4.75 3.93
C PRO A 192 6.69 -5.52 2.61
N PRO A 193 7.15 -4.90 1.50
CA PRO A 193 7.38 -5.59 0.23
C PRO A 193 8.66 -6.45 0.27
N HIS A 194 8.70 -7.49 -0.59
CA HIS A 194 9.83 -8.42 -0.68
C HIS A 194 10.26 -8.66 -2.13
N ASN A 195 11.45 -9.21 -2.30
CA ASN A 195 11.95 -9.60 -3.61
C ASN A 195 11.20 -10.83 -4.13
N LEU A 196 10.62 -10.73 -5.33
CA LEU A 196 9.81 -11.79 -5.92
C LEU A 196 10.61 -13.10 -6.12
N GLY A 197 11.90 -13.00 -6.49
CA GLY A 197 12.76 -14.18 -6.64
C GLY A 197 12.97 -14.92 -5.32
N GLU A 198 13.25 -14.17 -4.23
CA GLU A 198 13.41 -14.74 -2.88
C GLU A 198 12.10 -15.40 -2.39
N VAL A 199 10.96 -14.75 -2.62
CA VAL A 199 9.64 -15.32 -2.25
C VAL A 199 9.35 -16.57 -3.08
N ALA A 200 9.62 -16.56 -4.39
CA ALA A 200 9.44 -17.73 -5.24
C ALA A 200 10.32 -18.92 -4.79
N GLU A 201 11.58 -18.69 -4.43
CA GLU A 201 12.45 -19.74 -3.89
C GLU A 201 11.92 -20.33 -2.56
N ALA A 202 11.32 -19.49 -1.71
CA ALA A 202 10.68 -19.93 -0.49
C ALA A 202 9.45 -20.80 -0.78
N ILE A 203 8.59 -20.41 -1.73
CA ILE A 203 7.42 -21.16 -2.16
C ILE A 203 7.84 -22.52 -2.76
N TYR A 204 8.86 -22.57 -3.62
CA TYR A 204 9.37 -23.84 -4.14
C TYR A 204 9.83 -24.78 -3.03
N TRP A 205 10.53 -24.24 -2.04
CA TRP A 205 10.94 -25.06 -0.90
C TRP A 205 9.73 -25.63 -0.12
N CYS A 206 8.69 -24.85 0.14
CA CYS A 206 7.48 -25.31 0.80
C CYS A 206 6.77 -26.41 -0.02
N LEU A 207 6.67 -26.25 -1.33
CA LEU A 207 6.09 -27.26 -2.22
C LEU A 207 6.89 -28.57 -2.25
N ASP A 208 8.22 -28.49 -2.16
CA ASP A 208 9.11 -29.66 -2.13
C ASP A 208 9.13 -30.35 -0.75
N ASN A 209 8.68 -29.67 0.31
CA ASN A 209 8.69 -30.15 1.69
C ASN A 209 7.31 -30.00 2.38
N PRO A 210 6.23 -30.58 1.84
CA PRO A 210 4.87 -30.36 2.34
C PRO A 210 4.63 -30.89 3.77
N ASP A 211 5.45 -31.84 4.23
CA ASP A 211 5.36 -32.46 5.56
C ASP A 211 6.29 -31.80 6.60
N ALA A 212 6.97 -30.70 6.27
CA ALA A 212 7.84 -30.00 7.19
C ALA A 212 7.02 -29.36 8.35
N ASP A 213 7.58 -29.40 9.55
CA ASP A 213 6.95 -28.70 10.68
C ASP A 213 7.11 -27.18 10.58
N GLU A 214 6.34 -26.45 11.38
CA GLU A 214 6.30 -24.98 11.35
C GLU A 214 7.68 -24.36 11.64
N GLU A 215 8.46 -24.91 12.55
CA GLU A 215 9.78 -24.38 12.91
C GLU A 215 10.78 -24.55 11.77
N SER A 216 10.80 -25.72 11.15
CA SER A 216 11.64 -26.03 9.99
C SER A 216 11.24 -25.17 8.78
N THR A 217 9.93 -25.01 8.55
CA THR A 217 9.40 -24.18 7.46
C THR A 217 9.80 -22.72 7.65
N LEU A 218 9.58 -22.16 8.84
CA LEU A 218 9.96 -20.78 9.14
C LEU A 218 11.47 -20.54 8.97
N ALA A 219 12.30 -21.48 9.47
CA ALA A 219 13.75 -21.37 9.32
C ALA A 219 14.19 -21.39 7.85
N ALA A 220 13.62 -22.29 7.04
CA ALA A 220 13.94 -22.43 5.63
C ALA A 220 13.46 -21.22 4.80
N VAL A 221 12.28 -20.68 5.10
CA VAL A 221 11.74 -19.47 4.45
C VAL A 221 12.60 -18.25 4.80
N MET A 222 12.99 -18.09 6.07
CA MET A 222 13.88 -16.98 6.50
C MET A 222 15.30 -17.08 5.94
N GLU A 223 15.77 -18.27 5.58
CA GLU A 223 17.06 -18.44 4.89
C GLU A 223 17.00 -17.88 3.46
N ARG A 224 15.84 -17.95 2.80
CA ARG A 224 15.61 -17.49 1.42
C ARG A 224 15.17 -16.03 1.37
N ILE A 225 14.17 -15.65 2.14
CA ILE A 225 13.68 -14.27 2.27
C ILE A 225 14.49 -13.58 3.36
N LYS A 226 15.57 -12.90 2.95
CA LYS A 226 16.53 -12.29 3.89
C LYS A 226 16.02 -11.05 4.58
N GLY A 227 15.00 -10.41 4.02
CA GLY A 227 14.40 -9.20 4.55
C GLY A 227 13.52 -8.47 3.52
N PRO A 228 12.88 -7.38 3.92
CA PRO A 228 12.12 -6.52 3.01
C PRO A 228 12.97 -5.97 1.87
N ASP A 229 12.35 -5.82 0.70
CA ASP A 229 12.93 -5.21 -0.51
C ASP A 229 12.14 -3.93 -0.86
N PHE A 230 12.54 -2.83 -0.26
CA PHE A 230 11.82 -1.56 -0.39
C PHE A 230 12.04 -0.90 -1.76
N PRO A 231 10.99 -0.35 -2.41
CA PRO A 231 11.09 0.24 -3.75
C PRO A 231 11.98 1.48 -3.82
N THR A 232 12.23 2.16 -2.70
CA THR A 232 13.12 3.31 -2.61
C THR A 232 14.55 2.94 -2.22
N ALA A 233 14.86 1.63 -2.20
CA ALA A 233 16.14 1.08 -1.77
C ALA A 233 16.53 1.49 -0.32
N GLY A 234 17.70 2.09 -0.10
CA GLY A 234 18.19 2.41 1.23
C GLY A 234 18.90 1.22 1.90
N LEU A 235 19.16 1.35 3.19
CA LEU A 235 19.86 0.35 3.98
C LEU A 235 19.01 -0.11 5.16
N ILE A 236 18.93 -1.40 5.40
CA ILE A 236 18.37 -1.96 6.64
C ILE A 236 19.52 -2.13 7.64
N VAL A 237 19.29 -1.70 8.88
CA VAL A 237 20.32 -1.68 9.93
C VAL A 237 19.96 -2.67 11.04
N GLY A 238 20.70 -3.78 11.08
CA GLY A 238 20.44 -4.90 11.97
C GLY A 238 19.33 -5.82 11.45
N ASP A 239 19.27 -7.03 12.00
CA ASP A 239 18.36 -8.10 11.55
C ASP A 239 17.27 -8.44 12.58
N GLN A 240 17.37 -7.93 13.83
CA GLN A 240 16.44 -8.30 14.90
C GLN A 240 14.99 -7.91 14.55
N GLY A 241 14.76 -6.72 13.98
CA GLY A 241 13.42 -6.28 13.61
C GLY A 241 12.81 -7.12 12.47
N ILE A 242 13.64 -7.67 11.57
CA ILE A 242 13.20 -8.62 10.54
C ILE A 242 12.80 -9.94 11.18
N LYS A 243 13.65 -10.49 12.05
CA LYS A 243 13.37 -11.74 12.78
C LYS A 243 12.08 -11.63 13.56
N ASP A 244 11.91 -10.55 14.33
CA ASP A 244 10.69 -10.31 15.11
C ASP A 244 9.46 -10.25 14.20
N ALA A 245 9.53 -9.52 13.06
CA ALA A 245 8.43 -9.43 12.12
C ALA A 245 8.02 -10.78 11.54
N TYR A 246 8.99 -11.62 11.18
CA TYR A 246 8.74 -12.91 10.53
C TYR A 246 8.30 -14.00 11.49
N THR A 247 8.76 -13.97 12.75
CA THR A 247 8.41 -14.95 13.77
C THR A 247 7.16 -14.60 14.58
N THR A 248 6.83 -13.34 14.72
CA THR A 248 5.69 -12.88 15.54
C THR A 248 4.64 -12.11 14.77
N GLY A 249 4.89 -11.82 13.48
CA GLY A 249 4.06 -10.93 12.67
C GLY A 249 4.21 -9.44 13.02
N ARG A 250 5.10 -9.06 13.96
CA ARG A 250 5.36 -7.67 14.37
C ARG A 250 6.83 -7.42 14.59
N GLY A 251 7.35 -6.32 14.01
CA GLY A 251 8.76 -5.98 14.17
C GLY A 251 9.05 -4.53 13.84
N SER A 252 10.16 -4.00 14.36
CA SER A 252 10.63 -2.64 14.08
C SER A 252 11.90 -2.71 13.24
N ILE A 253 11.77 -2.54 11.93
CA ILE A 253 12.85 -2.66 10.96
C ILE A 253 13.47 -1.28 10.76
N ARG A 254 14.72 -1.11 11.19
CA ARG A 254 15.43 0.17 11.09
C ARG A 254 15.97 0.38 9.70
N MET A 255 15.60 1.50 9.07
CA MET A 255 16.04 1.89 7.73
C MET A 255 16.89 3.16 7.79
N ARG A 256 17.88 3.25 6.90
CA ARG A 256 18.69 4.44 6.66
C ARG A 256 18.74 4.79 5.19
N GLY A 257 18.79 6.09 4.90
CA GLY A 257 19.15 6.57 3.58
C GLY A 257 20.61 6.23 3.24
N LYS A 258 20.87 5.98 1.97
CA LYS A 258 22.23 5.77 1.46
C LYS A 258 22.90 7.11 1.24
N THR A 259 24.10 7.26 1.81
CA THR A 259 24.84 8.51 1.79
C THR A 259 26.29 8.29 1.42
N SER A 260 26.89 9.28 0.74
CA SER A 260 28.33 9.39 0.53
C SER A 260 28.85 10.72 1.04
N ILE A 261 30.13 10.76 1.45
CA ILE A 261 30.82 11.99 1.78
C ILE A 261 31.76 12.28 0.61
N GLU A 262 31.57 13.44 -0.01
CA GLU A 262 32.28 13.83 -1.24
C GLU A 262 32.93 15.21 -1.04
N GLU A 263 33.90 15.56 -1.87
CA GLU A 263 34.46 16.90 -1.94
C GLU A 263 33.98 17.60 -3.22
N GLU A 264 33.25 18.69 -3.04
CA GLU A 264 32.75 19.53 -4.13
C GLU A 264 33.49 20.88 -4.11
N GLY A 265 34.49 21.01 -4.97
CA GLY A 265 35.38 22.16 -4.97
C GLY A 265 36.21 22.24 -3.69
N LYS A 266 35.96 23.25 -2.87
CA LYS A 266 36.65 23.48 -1.56
C LYS A 266 35.79 23.11 -0.34
N ARG A 267 34.67 22.45 -0.53
CA ARG A 267 33.73 22.11 0.52
C ARG A 267 33.47 20.62 0.56
N THR A 268 33.34 20.08 1.74
CA THR A 268 32.86 18.73 1.96
C THR A 268 31.33 18.74 1.91
N VAL A 269 30.76 17.79 1.19
CA VAL A 269 29.31 17.60 1.09
C VAL A 269 28.93 16.18 1.51
N ILE A 270 27.74 16.04 2.05
CA ILE A 270 27.07 14.74 2.25
C ILE A 270 26.00 14.62 1.16
N VAL A 271 26.15 13.63 0.29
CA VAL A 271 25.22 13.34 -0.79
C VAL A 271 24.32 12.20 -0.37
N ILE A 272 23.01 12.39 -0.48
CA ILE A 272 21.98 11.39 -0.17
C ILE A 272 21.41 10.93 -1.52
N THR A 273 21.53 9.63 -1.83
CA THR A 273 21.10 9.04 -3.11
C THR A 273 19.90 8.12 -2.98
N GLU A 274 19.61 7.63 -1.77
CA GLU A 274 18.44 6.78 -1.50
C GLU A 274 17.86 7.16 -0.15
N LEU A 275 16.53 7.10 -0.02
CA LEU A 275 15.82 7.41 1.22
C LEU A 275 15.13 6.17 1.79
N PRO A 276 14.91 6.14 3.11
CA PRO A 276 14.06 5.11 3.71
C PRO A 276 12.66 5.11 3.06
N TYR A 277 12.08 3.94 2.95
CA TYR A 277 10.74 3.79 2.38
C TYR A 277 9.70 4.66 3.09
N GLN A 278 8.79 5.26 2.34
CA GLN A 278 7.75 6.20 2.81
C GLN A 278 8.28 7.55 3.33
N VAL A 279 9.55 7.83 3.20
CA VAL A 279 10.10 9.16 3.52
C VAL A 279 9.99 10.08 2.32
N ASN A 280 9.28 11.19 2.51
CA ASN A 280 9.13 12.24 1.50
C ASN A 280 10.40 13.12 1.47
N PRO A 281 11.07 13.28 0.31
CA PRO A 281 12.32 14.06 0.20
C PRO A 281 12.15 15.53 0.54
N ASP A 282 11.08 16.19 0.09
CA ASP A 282 10.85 17.62 0.33
C ASP A 282 10.63 17.92 1.83
N ASN A 283 9.85 17.05 2.48
CA ASN A 283 9.62 17.14 3.92
C ASN A 283 10.90 16.87 4.72
N LEU A 284 11.76 15.93 4.25
CA LEU A 284 13.05 15.66 4.86
C LEU A 284 13.96 16.89 4.78
N VAL A 285 14.11 17.49 3.59
CA VAL A 285 14.92 18.70 3.37
C VAL A 285 14.43 19.85 4.25
N SER A 286 13.12 20.11 4.25
CA SER A 286 12.50 21.16 5.06
C SER A 286 12.70 20.93 6.57
N SER A 287 12.55 19.69 7.02
CA SER A 287 12.76 19.32 8.42
C SER A 287 14.23 19.49 8.85
N ILE A 288 15.18 19.10 8.00
CA ILE A 288 16.62 19.28 8.29
C ILE A 288 16.95 20.78 8.36
N ALA A 289 16.47 21.59 7.41
CA ALA A 289 16.67 23.04 7.42
C ALA A 289 16.13 23.70 8.69
N GLN A 290 14.95 23.28 9.14
CA GLN A 290 14.35 23.75 10.39
C GLN A 290 15.21 23.38 11.61
N GLN A 291 15.72 22.14 11.68
CA GLN A 291 16.56 21.69 12.79
C GLN A 291 17.93 22.37 12.82
N VAL A 292 18.46 22.77 11.66
CA VAL A 292 19.66 23.61 11.57
C VAL A 292 19.37 25.02 12.12
N SER A 293 18.25 25.61 11.76
CA SER A 293 17.79 26.91 12.27
C SER A 293 17.58 26.91 13.78
N ASP A 294 16.99 25.81 14.30
CA ASP A 294 16.76 25.62 15.75
C ASP A 294 18.04 25.26 16.53
N GLY A 295 19.20 25.13 15.84
CA GLY A 295 20.48 24.80 16.45
C GLY A 295 20.61 23.33 16.92
N ARG A 296 19.68 22.46 16.56
CA ARG A 296 19.73 21.02 16.91
C ARG A 296 20.77 20.27 16.09
N ILE A 297 20.94 20.65 14.82
CA ILE A 297 21.99 20.13 13.94
C ILE A 297 22.90 21.30 13.57
N SER A 298 24.19 21.18 13.88
CA SER A 298 25.21 22.16 13.56
C SER A 298 26.13 21.66 12.44
N GLY A 299 26.92 22.56 11.85
CA GLY A 299 27.93 22.19 10.84
C GLY A 299 27.40 22.13 9.41
N ILE A 300 26.12 22.37 9.16
CA ILE A 300 25.54 22.47 7.82
C ILE A 300 25.52 23.93 7.38
N ALA A 301 25.98 24.19 6.15
CA ALA A 301 25.97 25.51 5.51
C ALA A 301 24.78 25.67 4.56
N ASN A 302 24.44 24.63 3.81
CA ASN A 302 23.32 24.63 2.87
C ASN A 302 22.79 23.21 2.65
N ILE A 303 21.55 23.09 2.18
CA ILE A 303 20.94 21.85 1.75
C ILE A 303 20.15 22.12 0.46
N GLU A 304 20.35 21.31 -0.54
CA GLU A 304 19.75 21.44 -1.87
C GLU A 304 19.24 20.08 -2.37
N ASP A 305 18.07 20.07 -2.96
CA ASP A 305 17.59 18.94 -3.73
C ASP A 305 17.99 19.13 -5.21
N GLN A 306 18.88 18.29 -5.70
CA GLN A 306 19.36 18.25 -7.08
C GLN A 306 18.79 17.05 -7.85
N THR A 307 17.72 16.44 -7.33
CA THR A 307 17.05 15.29 -7.94
C THR A 307 16.55 15.63 -9.34
N SER A 308 16.79 14.76 -10.29
CA SER A 308 16.30 14.90 -11.65
C SER A 308 16.13 13.54 -12.33
N SER A 309 15.37 13.49 -13.42
CA SER A 309 15.19 12.26 -14.22
C SER A 309 16.51 11.69 -14.80
N ARG A 310 17.55 12.53 -14.93
CA ARG A 310 18.86 12.11 -15.45
C ARG A 310 19.79 11.58 -14.36
N VAL A 311 19.73 12.16 -13.17
CA VAL A 311 20.68 11.88 -12.07
C VAL A 311 20.07 10.90 -11.06
N GLY A 312 18.75 10.77 -11.04
CA GLY A 312 18.03 10.09 -9.97
C GLY A 312 17.95 10.98 -8.72
N MET A 313 17.66 10.37 -7.57
CA MET A 313 17.63 11.09 -6.30
C MET A 313 19.00 11.58 -5.89
N ARG A 314 19.12 12.88 -5.61
CA ARG A 314 20.35 13.52 -5.16
C ARG A 314 20.03 14.72 -4.28
N ILE A 315 20.13 14.54 -2.97
CA ILE A 315 20.04 15.64 -2.00
C ILE A 315 21.45 15.92 -1.49
N VAL A 316 21.91 17.17 -1.61
CA VAL A 316 23.27 17.60 -1.27
C VAL A 316 23.23 18.46 -0.02
N VAL A 317 23.92 18.02 1.03
CA VAL A 317 24.12 18.74 2.28
C VAL A 317 25.53 19.30 2.32
N THR A 318 25.69 20.59 2.07
CA THR A 318 26.97 21.28 2.08
C THR A 318 27.38 21.63 3.52
N LEU A 319 28.59 21.25 3.91
CA LEU A 319 29.10 21.45 5.26
C LEU A 319 29.81 22.80 5.44
N LYS A 320 29.86 23.31 6.67
CA LYS A 320 30.73 24.42 7.06
C LYS A 320 32.20 23.94 7.05
N ARG A 321 33.14 24.86 6.88
CA ARG A 321 34.58 24.53 6.71
C ARG A 321 35.22 23.77 7.85
N ASP A 322 34.71 24.00 9.06
CA ASP A 322 35.20 23.43 10.32
C ASP A 322 34.39 22.20 10.78
N ALA A 323 33.41 21.81 10.00
CA ALA A 323 32.53 20.71 10.35
C ALA A 323 33.15 19.34 10.05
N VAL A 324 33.05 18.42 10.99
CA VAL A 324 33.44 17.02 10.82
C VAL A 324 32.28 16.24 10.20
N ALA A 325 32.41 15.84 8.94
CA ALA A 325 31.35 15.24 8.15
C ALA A 325 30.68 14.02 8.83
N LYS A 326 31.47 13.13 9.45
CA LYS A 326 30.92 11.96 10.17
C LYS A 326 30.07 12.35 11.37
N VAL A 327 30.40 13.44 12.06
CA VAL A 327 29.61 13.94 13.21
C VAL A 327 28.28 14.51 12.71
N VAL A 328 28.32 15.33 11.64
CA VAL A 328 27.10 15.87 11.02
C VAL A 328 26.21 14.74 10.50
N LEU A 329 26.78 13.74 9.82
CA LEU A 329 26.02 12.58 9.31
C LEU A 329 25.35 11.79 10.45
N ASN A 330 26.05 11.58 11.57
CA ASN A 330 25.47 10.92 12.73
C ASN A 330 24.32 11.73 13.35
N ASN A 331 24.44 13.07 13.38
CA ASN A 331 23.36 13.94 13.83
C ASN A 331 22.17 13.93 12.87
N LEU A 332 22.39 13.86 11.55
CA LEU A 332 21.32 13.68 10.58
C LEU A 332 20.55 12.36 10.81
N TYR A 333 21.25 11.24 11.02
CA TYR A 333 20.60 9.97 11.37
C TYR A 333 19.84 10.02 12.70
N LYS A 334 20.34 10.76 13.69
CA LYS A 334 19.73 10.84 15.01
C LYS A 334 18.50 11.74 15.06
N HIS A 335 18.50 12.82 14.28
CA HIS A 335 17.53 13.90 14.43
C HIS A 335 16.62 14.10 13.20
N SER A 336 16.79 13.32 12.13
CA SER A 336 15.94 13.44 10.95
C SER A 336 15.44 12.07 10.46
N ALA A 337 14.48 12.08 9.53
CA ALA A 337 13.95 10.88 8.90
C ALA A 337 14.93 10.21 7.92
N LEU A 338 16.19 10.69 7.82
CA LEU A 338 17.25 9.99 7.11
C LEU A 338 17.55 8.61 7.73
N GLN A 339 17.22 8.43 9.01
CA GLN A 339 17.04 7.14 9.65
C GLN A 339 15.66 7.09 10.28
N THR A 340 14.91 6.04 10.00
CA THR A 340 13.58 5.79 10.57
C THR A 340 13.36 4.29 10.78
N SER A 341 12.24 3.92 11.35
CA SER A 341 11.86 2.52 11.52
C SER A 341 10.56 2.24 10.80
N PHE A 342 10.53 1.12 10.07
CA PHE A 342 9.31 0.55 9.53
C PHE A 342 8.71 -0.38 10.58
N GLY A 343 7.57 -0.02 11.12
CA GLY A 343 6.84 -0.85 12.08
C GLY A 343 6.03 -1.92 11.35
N ALA A 344 6.62 -3.09 11.14
CA ALA A 344 5.93 -4.19 10.52
C ALA A 344 4.78 -4.70 11.40
N ASN A 345 3.61 -4.91 10.80
CA ASN A 345 2.45 -5.56 11.40
C ASN A 345 1.73 -6.34 10.29
N MET A 346 1.96 -7.65 10.27
CA MET A 346 1.53 -8.54 9.20
C MET A 346 0.09 -9.00 9.42
N LEU A 347 -0.85 -8.06 9.41
CA LEU A 347 -2.27 -8.30 9.60
C LEU A 347 -2.98 -8.36 8.24
N SER A 348 -3.70 -9.45 7.97
CA SER A 348 -4.49 -9.65 6.76
C SER A 348 -5.83 -10.33 7.06
N ILE A 349 -6.73 -10.37 6.09
CA ILE A 349 -7.98 -11.13 6.18
C ILE A 349 -7.70 -12.57 5.73
N VAL A 350 -8.02 -13.52 6.59
CA VAL A 350 -7.94 -14.97 6.33
C VAL A 350 -9.32 -15.54 6.61
N ASP A 351 -9.98 -16.10 5.63
CA ASP A 351 -11.34 -16.64 5.73
C ASP A 351 -12.36 -15.64 6.34
N GLY A 352 -12.28 -14.38 5.93
CA GLY A 352 -13.14 -13.30 6.40
C GLY A 352 -12.81 -12.75 7.80
N VAL A 353 -11.73 -13.24 8.44
CA VAL A 353 -11.34 -12.84 9.80
C VAL A 353 -9.96 -12.17 9.79
N PRO A 354 -9.78 -11.02 10.46
CA PRO A 354 -8.46 -10.42 10.62
C PRO A 354 -7.53 -11.32 11.43
N ARG A 355 -6.38 -11.69 10.87
CA ARG A 355 -5.35 -12.50 11.54
C ARG A 355 -3.98 -11.87 11.35
N THR A 356 -3.15 -11.95 12.38
CA THR A 356 -1.72 -11.66 12.25
C THR A 356 -1.06 -12.88 11.63
N CYS A 357 -0.56 -12.74 10.41
CA CYS A 357 0.11 -13.80 9.67
C CYS A 357 1.60 -13.84 10.04
N LEU A 358 2.18 -15.01 10.11
CA LEU A 358 3.61 -15.21 10.10
C LEU A 358 4.11 -15.35 8.67
N LEU A 359 5.41 -15.26 8.45
CA LEU A 359 5.94 -15.30 7.08
C LEU A 359 5.51 -16.58 6.34
N TYR A 360 5.51 -17.72 7.00
CA TYR A 360 5.12 -19.01 6.42
C TYR A 360 3.59 -19.21 6.29
N THR A 361 2.76 -18.43 7.00
CA THR A 361 1.29 -18.52 6.89
C THR A 361 0.71 -17.52 5.88
N SER A 362 1.54 -16.67 5.31
CA SER A 362 1.11 -15.67 4.30
C SER A 362 1.02 -16.26 2.89
N ASP A 363 1.53 -17.48 2.69
CA ASP A 363 1.56 -18.18 1.40
C ASP A 363 0.63 -19.41 1.36
N ALA A 364 -0.20 -19.61 2.40
CA ALA A 364 -1.10 -20.76 2.52
C ALA A 364 -2.47 -20.52 1.85
#